data_94daa242b412ab3b4990695e9fa84e3b
#
_entry.id   94daa242b412ab3b4990695e9fa84e3b
#
_cell.length_a   1.000
_cell.length_b   1.000
_cell.length_c   1.000
_cell.angle_alpha   90.00
_cell.angle_beta   90.00
_cell.angle_gamma   90.00
#
_symmetry.space_group_name_H-M   'P 1'
#
loop_
_entity.id
_entity.type
_entity.pdbx_description
1 polymer ?
#
loop_
_entity_poly.entity_id
_entity_poly.type
_entity_poly.pdbx_seq_one_letter_code
_entity_poly.pdbx_strand_id
1 'polypeptide(L)'
;MQNLIRKAMLDGIELRQQCTESLLKPLTDAAXXMVQCLQSGGKILACGNGGSAADAQHFVAELVNRFEINRRALAAISLTNDASVMTSIANDFEFXAVFSRQXEALGRDGDXLLAISTSGDSANVLRAIDEAAXLNISSIALTGRDGGKXGXHDGVXVHINIPHASTARVQEMHITCLHILCTLIDERMFGG
;
A
#
# COMPACT_ATOMS: atom_id res chain seq x y z
N MET A 1 11.81 -30.85 -8.45
CA MET A 1 10.68 -29.92 -8.61
C MET A 1 9.72 -29.96 -7.44
N GLN A 2 9.13 -31.11 -7.09
CA GLN A 2 8.14 -31.23 -5.99
C GLN A 2 8.64 -30.66 -4.65
N ASN A 3 9.90 -30.90 -4.29
CA ASN A 3 10.47 -30.38 -3.04
C ASN A 3 10.57 -28.84 -3.03
N LEU A 4 10.84 -28.22 -4.18
CA LEU A 4 10.86 -26.75 -4.29
C LEU A 4 9.46 -26.18 -4.11
N ILE A 5 8.46 -26.84 -4.71
CA ILE A 5 7.05 -26.43 -4.56
C ILE A 5 6.66 -26.52 -3.08
N ARG A 6 6.91 -27.70 -2.47
CA ARG A 6 6.57 -27.92 -1.05
C ARG A 6 7.25 -26.87 -0.15
N LYS A 7 8.55 -26.62 -0.39
CA LYS A 7 9.30 -25.63 0.37
C LYS A 7 8.65 -24.25 0.26
N ALA A 8 8.35 -23.81 -0.96
CA ALA A 8 7.75 -22.47 -1.17
C ALA A 8 6.41 -22.32 -0.45
N MET A 9 5.58 -23.39 -0.47
CA MET A 9 4.29 -23.38 0.24
C MET A 9 4.47 -23.32 1.76
N LEU A 10 5.40 -24.11 2.28
CA LEU A 10 5.66 -24.15 3.74
C LEU A 10 6.27 -22.84 4.24
N ASP A 11 7.21 -22.25 3.47
CA ASP A 11 7.78 -20.93 3.80
C ASP A 11 6.68 -19.87 3.93
N GLY A 12 5.68 -19.90 3.04
CA GLY A 12 4.55 -18.97 3.12
C GLY A 12 3.66 -19.20 4.34
N ILE A 13 3.41 -20.45 4.71
CA ILE A 13 2.65 -20.80 5.92
C ILE A 13 3.39 -20.29 7.16
N GLU A 14 4.68 -20.60 7.24
CA GLU A 14 5.51 -20.19 8.39
C GLU A 14 5.53 -18.67 8.55
N LEU A 15 5.71 -17.94 7.44
CA LEU A 15 5.73 -16.47 7.47
C LEU A 15 4.38 -15.90 7.97
N ARG A 16 3.25 -16.45 7.51
CA ARG A 16 1.93 -16.03 8.00
C ARG A 16 1.81 -16.22 9.51
N GLN A 17 2.23 -17.37 10.02
CA GLN A 17 2.19 -17.68 11.46
C GLN A 17 3.05 -16.68 12.25
N GLN A 18 4.27 -16.40 11.77
CA GLN A 18 5.20 -15.48 12.43
C GLN A 18 4.64 -14.05 12.48
N CYS A 19 3.93 -13.62 11.45
CA CYS A 19 3.43 -12.26 11.34
C CYS A 19 2.09 -12.04 12.04
N THR A 20 1.35 -13.09 12.40
CA THR A 20 -0.03 -12.96 12.87
C THR A 20 -0.16 -11.93 14.00
N GLU A 21 0.59 -12.08 15.08
CA GLU A 21 0.46 -11.19 16.25
C GLU A 21 1.03 -9.79 15.98
N SER A 22 2.16 -9.72 15.27
CA SER A 22 2.83 -8.44 15.02
C SER A 22 2.04 -7.52 14.08
N LEU A 23 1.19 -8.08 13.23
CA LEU A 23 0.41 -7.31 12.27
C LEU A 23 -0.95 -6.84 12.82
N LEU A 24 -1.42 -7.35 13.95
CA LEU A 24 -2.74 -6.98 14.50
C LEU A 24 -2.88 -5.48 14.68
N LYS A 25 -1.93 -4.87 15.39
CA LYS A 25 -2.00 -3.42 15.67
C LYS A 25 -1.81 -2.57 14.42
N PRO A 26 -0.74 -2.76 13.60
CA PRO A 26 -0.58 -1.88 12.44
C PRO A 26 -1.70 -2.01 11.40
N LEU A 27 -2.29 -3.19 11.21
CA LEU A 27 -3.43 -3.33 10.29
C LEU A 27 -4.68 -2.64 10.86
N THR A 28 -4.90 -2.74 12.17
CA THR A 28 -6.02 -2.04 12.82
C THR A 28 -5.85 -0.52 12.66
N ASP A 29 -4.67 -0.02 12.95
CA ASP A 29 -4.36 1.42 12.84
C ASP A 29 -4.52 1.91 11.39
N ALA A 30 -4.01 1.16 10.44
CA ALA A 30 -4.15 1.49 9.01
C ALA A 30 -5.61 1.52 8.58
N ALA A 31 -6.37 0.51 8.96
CA ALA A 31 -7.82 0.50 8.71
C ALA A 31 -8.50 1.71 9.32
N UNK A 32 -8.11 2.16 10.45
CA UNK A 32 -8.59 3.22 11.06
C UNK A 32 -8.29 4.39 10.39
N UNK A 33 -7.19 4.69 9.75
CA UNK A 33 -6.86 5.75 9.11
C UNK A 33 -7.50 5.85 7.93
N MET A 34 -7.69 4.69 7.08
CA MET A 34 -8.37 4.66 5.78
C MET A 34 -9.86 4.95 5.90
N VAL A 35 -10.52 4.36 6.89
CA VAL A 35 -11.96 4.60 7.14
C VAL A 35 -12.22 6.08 7.42
N GLN A 36 -11.43 6.70 8.27
CA GLN A 36 -11.57 8.13 8.59
C GLN A 36 -11.44 8.99 7.33
N CYS A 37 -10.43 8.74 6.51
CA CYS A 37 -10.21 9.43 5.25
C CYS A 37 -11.47 9.32 4.35
N LEU A 38 -11.94 8.10 4.14
CA LEU A 38 -13.08 7.84 3.25
C LEU A 38 -14.40 8.41 3.78
N GLN A 39 -14.60 8.41 5.10
CA GLN A 39 -15.81 9.00 5.74
C GLN A 39 -15.79 10.52 5.67
N SER A 40 -14.61 11.12 5.70
CA SER A 40 -14.44 12.58 5.59
C SER A 40 -14.49 13.08 4.13
N GLY A 41 -14.70 12.17 3.17
CA GLY A 41 -14.79 12.53 1.76
C GLY A 41 -13.44 12.55 1.02
N GLY A 42 -12.39 12.11 1.68
CA GLY A 42 -11.06 11.94 1.07
C GLY A 42 -10.98 10.69 0.20
N LYS A 43 -9.80 10.45 -0.34
CA LYS A 43 -9.52 9.29 -1.19
C LYS A 43 -8.20 8.63 -0.79
N ILE A 44 -8.02 7.39 -1.20
CA ILE A 44 -6.76 6.67 -0.99
C ILE A 44 -5.97 6.69 -2.30
N LEU A 45 -4.75 7.21 -2.23
CA LEU A 45 -3.78 7.18 -3.33
C LEU A 45 -2.82 6.02 -3.06
N ALA A 46 -2.56 5.17 -4.06
CA ALA A 46 -1.70 3.99 -3.85
C ALA A 46 -0.56 3.96 -4.86
N CYS A 47 0.66 3.65 -4.42
CA CYS A 47 1.82 3.57 -5.30
C CYS A 47 2.77 2.44 -4.91
N GLY A 48 3.56 1.99 -5.88
CA GLY A 48 4.57 0.96 -5.72
C GLY A 48 5.17 0.59 -7.07
N ASN A 49 6.19 -0.24 -7.07
CA ASN A 49 6.91 -0.63 -8.29
C ASN A 49 6.72 -2.12 -8.57
N GLY A 50 6.69 -2.50 -9.84
CA GLY A 50 6.63 -3.91 -10.26
C GLY A 50 5.44 -4.65 -9.67
N GLY A 51 5.68 -5.72 -8.91
CA GLY A 51 4.62 -6.46 -8.20
C GLY A 51 3.85 -5.58 -7.23
N SER A 52 4.53 -4.65 -6.57
CA SER A 52 3.87 -3.69 -5.68
C SER A 52 3.00 -2.68 -6.44
N ALA A 53 3.29 -2.40 -7.72
CA ALA A 53 2.39 -1.61 -8.57
C ALA A 53 1.11 -2.41 -8.85
N ALA A 54 1.25 -3.72 -9.11
CA ALA A 54 0.09 -4.60 -9.29
C ALA A 54 -0.76 -4.67 -8.02
N ASP A 55 -0.11 -4.76 -6.84
CA ASP A 55 -0.80 -4.75 -5.54
C ASP A 55 -1.58 -3.43 -5.34
N ALA A 56 -0.98 -2.28 -5.68
CA ALA A 56 -1.64 -0.96 -5.60
C ALA A 56 -2.89 -0.93 -6.50
N GLN A 57 -2.77 -1.41 -7.73
CA GLN A 57 -3.90 -1.48 -8.67
C GLN A 57 -5.00 -2.41 -8.16
N HIS A 58 -4.61 -3.59 -7.65
CA HIS A 58 -5.54 -4.58 -7.11
C HIS A 58 -6.34 -3.97 -5.93
N PHE A 59 -5.64 -3.39 -4.95
CA PHE A 59 -6.27 -2.76 -3.78
C PHE A 59 -7.27 -1.66 -4.20
N VAL A 60 -6.86 -0.79 -5.14
CA VAL A 60 -7.74 0.27 -5.66
C VAL A 60 -8.98 -0.32 -6.34
N ALA A 61 -8.82 -1.39 -7.10
CA ALA A 61 -9.95 -2.06 -7.76
C ALA A 61 -10.96 -2.58 -6.73
N GLU A 62 -10.48 -3.15 -5.61
CA GLU A 62 -11.36 -3.63 -4.54
C GLU A 62 -12.13 -2.48 -3.87
N LEU A 63 -11.53 -1.30 -3.74
CA LEU A 63 -12.22 -0.15 -3.15
C LEU A 63 -13.23 0.48 -4.13
N VAL A 64 -12.80 0.71 -5.37
CA VAL A 64 -13.62 1.41 -6.39
C VAL A 64 -14.79 0.56 -6.84
N ASN A 65 -14.62 -0.74 -7.01
CA ASN A 65 -15.70 -1.65 -7.39
C ASN A 65 -16.42 -2.15 -6.13
N ARG A 66 -16.01 -3.27 -5.60
CA ARG A 66 -16.45 -3.85 -4.32
C ARG A 66 -15.49 -4.98 -3.94
N PHE A 67 -15.44 -5.34 -2.69
CA PHE A 67 -14.68 -6.50 -2.23
C PHE A 67 -15.63 -7.70 -2.05
N GLU A 68 -15.92 -8.11 -0.82
CA GLU A 68 -16.77 -9.31 -0.60
C GLU A 68 -18.26 -8.96 -0.52
N ILE A 69 -18.61 -7.74 -0.11
CA ILE A 69 -20.01 -7.32 0.05
C ILE A 69 -20.40 -6.30 -1.04
N ASN A 70 -21.67 -6.22 -1.34
CA ASN A 70 -22.19 -5.23 -2.28
C ASN A 70 -22.41 -3.91 -1.50
N ARG A 71 -21.66 -2.87 -1.88
CA ARG A 71 -21.73 -1.57 -1.21
C ARG A 71 -21.36 -0.46 -2.21
N ARG A 72 -21.52 0.80 -1.81
CA ARG A 72 -21.15 1.91 -2.68
C ARG A 72 -19.63 1.92 -2.97
N ALA A 73 -19.25 2.51 -4.09
CA ALA A 73 -17.84 2.73 -4.46
C ALA A 73 -17.12 3.58 -3.40
N LEU A 74 -15.86 3.29 -3.16
CA LEU A 74 -14.98 4.05 -2.26
C LEU A 74 -13.90 4.73 -3.10
N ALA A 75 -13.57 5.97 -2.76
CA ALA A 75 -12.66 6.80 -3.57
C ALA A 75 -11.21 6.34 -3.41
N ALA A 76 -10.61 5.85 -4.49
CA ALA A 76 -9.21 5.42 -4.50
C ALA A 76 -8.61 5.58 -5.91
N ILE A 77 -7.31 5.87 -5.98
CA ILE A 77 -6.58 6.05 -7.25
C ILE A 77 -5.23 5.34 -7.13
N SER A 78 -4.92 4.47 -8.10
CA SER A 78 -3.56 3.94 -8.23
C SER A 78 -2.73 4.88 -9.09
N LEU A 79 -1.60 5.33 -8.55
CA LEU A 79 -0.67 6.23 -9.24
C LEU A 79 0.22 5.48 -10.27
N THR A 80 -0.11 4.20 -10.52
CA THR A 80 0.67 3.32 -11.40
C THR A 80 -0.03 3.00 -12.72
N ASN A 81 -1.26 3.52 -12.93
CA ASN A 81 -2.13 3.05 -14.02
C ASN A 81 -1.88 3.75 -15.36
N ASP A 82 -1.62 5.06 -15.34
CA ASP A 82 -1.58 5.86 -16.56
C ASP A 82 -0.18 5.83 -17.18
N ALA A 83 -0.03 5.05 -18.26
CA ALA A 83 1.25 4.90 -18.95
C ALA A 83 1.77 6.24 -19.50
N SER A 84 0.86 7.12 -19.97
CA SER A 84 1.27 8.43 -20.51
C SER A 84 1.83 9.31 -19.39
N VAL A 85 1.16 9.37 -18.24
CA VAL A 85 1.62 10.13 -17.08
C VAL A 85 2.97 9.58 -16.59
N MET A 86 3.06 8.25 -16.39
CA MET A 86 4.28 7.61 -15.90
C MET A 86 5.48 7.86 -16.82
N THR A 87 5.28 7.68 -18.13
CA THR A 87 6.39 7.79 -19.07
C THR A 87 6.79 9.25 -19.32
N SER A 88 5.83 10.18 -19.37
CA SER A 88 6.16 11.61 -19.56
C SER A 88 6.94 12.15 -18.36
N ILE A 89 6.52 11.85 -17.13
CA ILE A 89 7.24 12.29 -15.93
C ILE A 89 8.65 11.69 -15.90
N ALA A 90 8.76 10.39 -16.19
CA ALA A 90 10.07 9.73 -16.20
C ALA A 90 11.01 10.30 -17.28
N ASN A 91 10.46 10.69 -18.44
CA ASN A 91 11.23 11.25 -19.57
C ASN A 91 11.64 12.70 -19.31
N ASP A 92 10.71 13.52 -18.83
CA ASP A 92 10.91 14.98 -18.73
C ASP A 92 11.60 15.39 -17.44
N PHE A 93 11.50 14.58 -16.38
CA PHE A 93 12.11 14.80 -15.07
C PHE A 93 13.02 13.62 -14.71
N GLU A 94 12.50 12.70 -13.90
CA GLU A 94 13.25 11.51 -13.49
C GLU A 94 12.26 10.46 -12.94
N PHE A 95 12.64 9.20 -13.00
CA PHE A 95 11.82 8.11 -12.43
C PHE A 95 11.53 8.29 -10.94
N UNK A 96 12.20 8.97 -10.12
CA UNK A 96 12.00 9.28 -8.93
C UNK A 96 10.92 10.04 -8.67
N ALA A 97 10.50 10.83 -9.68
CA ALA A 97 9.41 11.82 -9.53
C ALA A 97 8.03 11.25 -9.92
N VAL A 98 7.94 10.04 -10.47
CA VAL A 98 6.71 9.54 -11.11
C VAL A 98 5.49 9.53 -10.18
N PHE A 99 5.67 9.28 -8.90
CA PHE A 99 4.58 9.25 -7.93
C PHE A 99 4.38 10.61 -7.25
N SER A 100 5.46 11.30 -6.89
CA SER A 100 5.36 12.60 -6.20
C SER A 100 4.67 13.65 -7.07
N ARG A 101 4.97 13.69 -8.40
CA ARG A 101 4.24 14.59 -9.33
C ARG A 101 2.75 14.31 -9.36
N GLN A 102 2.35 13.08 -9.24
CA GLN A 102 0.93 12.72 -9.14
C GLN A 102 0.33 13.02 -7.76
N UNK A 103 1.11 12.97 -6.54
CA UNK A 103 0.75 13.31 -5.45
C UNK A 103 0.52 14.58 -5.41
N GLU A 104 1.38 15.58 -6.03
CA GLU A 104 1.21 17.05 -6.16
C GLU A 104 -0.08 17.44 -6.89
N ALA A 105 -0.38 16.78 -7.99
CA ALA A 105 -1.53 17.10 -8.83
C ALA A 105 -2.88 16.67 -8.24
N LEU A 106 -2.92 15.49 -7.64
CA LEU A 106 -4.16 14.80 -7.28
C LEU A 106 -4.47 14.81 -5.78
N GLY A 107 -3.44 14.93 -4.96
CA GLY A 107 -3.56 14.85 -3.50
C GLY A 107 -4.25 16.08 -2.90
N ARG A 108 -4.97 15.86 -1.83
CA ARG A 108 -5.65 16.92 -1.05
C ARG A 108 -5.50 16.61 0.43
N ASP A 109 -5.50 17.64 1.24
CA ASP A 109 -5.50 17.51 2.69
C ASP A 109 -6.60 16.53 3.13
N GLY A 110 -6.25 15.60 3.97
CA GLY A 110 -7.16 14.57 4.48
C GLY A 110 -7.21 13.29 3.65
N ASP A 111 -6.50 13.22 2.54
CA ASP A 111 -6.33 11.96 1.79
C ASP A 111 -5.37 10.99 2.53
N UNK A 112 -4.94 9.72 2.18
CA UNK A 112 -4.14 8.87 2.67
C UNK A 112 -3.30 8.46 1.69
N LEU A 113 -2.11 8.17 1.74
CA LEU A 113 -1.20 7.54 0.77
C LEU A 113 -0.86 6.12 1.22
N LEU A 114 -1.11 5.12 0.37
CA LEU A 114 -0.64 3.74 0.58
C LEU A 114 0.64 3.56 -0.25
N ALA A 115 1.78 3.49 0.43
CA ALA A 115 3.13 3.46 -0.14
C ALA A 115 3.71 2.05 -0.02
N ILE A 116 3.86 1.32 -1.15
CA ILE A 116 4.24 -0.10 -1.15
C ILE A 116 5.66 -0.27 -1.70
N SER A 117 6.56 -0.86 -0.89
CA SER A 117 7.93 -1.13 -1.31
C SER A 117 8.50 -2.33 -0.55
N THR A 118 8.73 -3.45 -1.23
CA THR A 118 9.25 -4.67 -0.59
C THR A 118 10.62 -4.49 0.04
N SER A 119 11.41 -3.52 -0.41
CA SER A 119 12.72 -3.20 0.21
C SER A 119 12.62 -2.10 1.28
N GLY A 120 11.57 -1.29 1.22
CA GLY A 120 11.49 -0.07 2.03
C GLY A 120 12.40 1.06 1.56
N ASP A 121 13.09 0.90 0.41
CA ASP A 121 14.13 1.84 -0.06
C ASP A 121 13.85 2.42 -1.44
N SER A 122 12.67 2.19 -2.02
CA SER A 122 12.34 2.70 -3.37
C SER A 122 12.31 4.22 -3.36
N ALA A 123 13.24 4.86 -4.08
CA ALA A 123 13.42 6.33 -4.04
C ALA A 123 12.16 7.08 -4.50
N ASN A 124 11.45 6.57 -5.52
CA ASN A 124 10.21 7.21 -6.00
C ASN A 124 9.07 7.09 -4.97
N VAL A 125 9.03 6.00 -4.19
CA VAL A 125 8.03 5.82 -3.14
C VAL A 125 8.36 6.74 -1.94
N LEU A 126 9.64 6.84 -1.56
CA LEU A 126 10.07 7.77 -0.51
C LEU A 126 9.72 9.21 -0.88
N ARG A 127 10.00 9.61 -2.12
CA ARG A 127 9.67 10.96 -2.60
C ARG A 127 8.15 11.22 -2.60
N ALA A 128 7.35 10.18 -2.84
CA ALA A 128 5.89 10.30 -2.74
C ALA A 128 5.45 10.54 -1.28
N ILE A 129 6.12 9.89 -0.31
CA ILE A 129 5.85 10.12 1.12
C ILE A 129 6.24 11.55 1.51
N ASP A 130 7.41 12.04 1.03
CA ASP A 130 7.81 13.44 1.25
C ASP A 130 6.74 14.41 0.74
N GLU A 131 6.27 14.20 -0.48
CA GLU A 131 5.24 15.05 -1.11
C GLU A 131 3.92 14.96 -0.36
N ALA A 132 3.52 13.77 0.06
CA ALA A 132 2.31 13.56 0.85
C ALA A 132 2.38 14.36 2.16
N ALA A 133 3.50 14.30 2.82
CA ALA A 133 3.71 15.09 4.04
C ALA A 133 3.58 16.59 3.80
N UNK A 134 3.89 16.91 2.75
CA UNK A 134 3.79 18.17 2.45
C UNK A 134 2.51 18.64 2.23
N LEU A 135 1.66 17.86 1.78
CA LEU A 135 0.26 18.19 1.47
C LEU A 135 -0.70 17.84 2.63
N ASN A 136 -0.20 17.54 3.80
CA ASN A 136 -0.95 17.06 4.98
C ASN A 136 -1.70 15.75 4.67
N ILE A 137 -1.11 14.88 3.85
CA ILE A 137 -1.63 13.57 3.50
C ILE A 137 -0.91 12.54 4.36
N SER A 138 -1.65 11.77 5.14
CA SER A 138 -1.08 10.72 5.99
C SER A 138 -0.62 9.54 5.14
N SER A 139 0.57 9.00 5.42
CA SER A 139 1.11 7.86 4.69
C SER A 139 1.06 6.58 5.52
N ILE A 140 0.67 5.49 4.86
CA ILE A 140 0.74 4.12 5.36
C ILE A 140 1.79 3.40 4.51
N ALA A 141 2.86 2.90 5.13
CA ALA A 141 3.93 2.20 4.41
C ALA A 141 3.77 0.70 4.57
N LEU A 142 3.79 -0.02 3.46
CA LEU A 142 3.76 -1.48 3.43
C LEU A 142 5.11 -1.96 2.89
N THR A 143 5.93 -2.58 3.75
CA THR A 143 7.33 -2.87 3.45
C THR A 143 7.70 -4.33 3.75
N GLY A 144 8.94 -4.69 3.41
CA GLY A 144 9.52 -5.99 3.73
C GLY A 144 10.88 -5.85 4.38
N ARG A 145 11.53 -6.99 4.60
CA ARG A 145 12.86 -7.06 5.19
C ARG A 145 12.88 -6.39 6.58
N ASP A 146 13.74 -5.40 6.77
CA ASP A 146 13.85 -4.61 8.00
C ASP A 146 13.06 -3.29 7.95
N GLY A 147 12.28 -3.10 6.87
CA GLY A 147 11.49 -1.87 6.68
C GLY A 147 12.19 -0.78 5.89
N GLY A 148 13.50 -0.87 5.72
CA GLY A 148 14.29 0.10 4.97
C GLY A 148 14.08 1.53 5.47
N LYS A 149 14.36 2.48 4.64
CA LYS A 149 14.15 3.91 4.94
C LYS A 149 12.68 4.27 5.18
N UNK A 150 11.72 3.56 4.72
CA UNK A 150 10.48 3.80 4.87
C UNK A 150 10.05 3.59 6.16
N GLY A 151 10.51 2.44 6.71
CA GLY A 151 10.20 2.13 8.11
C GLY A 151 10.60 3.18 9.15
N UNK A 152 11.40 4.03 8.84
CA UNK A 152 11.79 4.97 9.65
C UNK A 152 11.47 6.29 9.34
N HIS A 153 10.70 6.51 8.37
CA HIS A 153 10.46 7.84 7.76
C HIS A 153 9.39 8.61 8.57
N ASP A 154 9.69 9.83 8.93
CA ASP A 154 8.81 10.65 9.81
C ASP A 154 7.43 10.92 9.18
N GLY A 155 7.31 10.89 7.86
CA GLY A 155 6.06 11.07 7.13
C GLY A 155 5.15 9.84 7.13
N VAL A 156 5.58 8.70 7.72
CA VAL A 156 4.81 7.46 7.76
C VAL A 156 4.05 7.33 9.10
N UNK A 157 2.74 7.35 8.89
CA UNK A 157 1.95 7.32 9.89
C UNK A 157 1.82 6.09 10.43
N VAL A 158 1.59 5.00 9.62
CA VAL A 158 1.48 3.59 10.03
C VAL A 158 2.45 2.76 9.20
N HIS A 159 3.24 1.94 9.85
CA HIS A 159 4.21 1.07 9.18
C HIS A 159 3.81 -0.39 9.34
N ILE A 160 3.50 -1.06 8.24
CA ILE A 160 3.18 -2.50 8.16
C ILE A 160 4.40 -3.18 7.54
N ASN A 161 5.17 -3.92 8.34
CA ASN A 161 6.40 -4.56 7.86
C ASN A 161 6.28 -6.09 7.83
N ILE A 162 6.70 -6.68 6.72
CA ILE A 162 6.78 -8.15 6.56
C ILE A 162 8.26 -8.53 6.62
N PRO A 163 8.76 -9.02 7.77
CA PRO A 163 10.20 -9.21 8.00
C PRO A 163 10.74 -10.47 7.31
N HIS A 164 10.81 -10.45 5.98
CA HIS A 164 11.28 -11.60 5.19
C HIS A 164 12.19 -11.14 4.05
N ALA A 165 13.25 -11.93 3.76
CA ALA A 165 14.25 -11.58 2.74
C ALA A 165 13.76 -11.79 1.31
N SER A 166 12.85 -12.76 1.10
CA SER A 166 12.34 -13.09 -0.24
C SER A 166 11.25 -12.11 -0.66
N THR A 167 11.49 -11.38 -1.74
CA THR A 167 10.51 -10.45 -2.33
C THR A 167 9.18 -11.17 -2.62
N ALA A 168 9.24 -12.41 -3.15
CA ALA A 168 8.02 -13.16 -3.46
C ALA A 168 7.17 -13.40 -2.19
N ARG A 169 7.81 -13.85 -1.09
CA ARG A 169 7.09 -14.09 0.17
C ARG A 169 6.53 -12.79 0.73
N VAL A 170 7.29 -11.68 0.64
CA VAL A 170 6.83 -10.36 1.06
C VAL A 170 5.58 -9.96 0.26
N GLN A 171 5.60 -10.07 -1.06
CA GLN A 171 4.47 -9.70 -1.91
C GLN A 171 3.22 -10.54 -1.63
N GLU A 172 3.38 -11.86 -1.37
CA GLU A 172 2.26 -12.73 -1.00
C GLU A 172 1.61 -12.26 0.32
N MET A 173 2.42 -11.79 1.26
CA MET A 173 1.92 -11.23 2.52
C MET A 173 1.34 -9.83 2.31
N HIS A 174 1.91 -9.01 1.42
CA HIS A 174 1.37 -7.69 1.10
C HIS A 174 -0.07 -7.81 0.60
N ILE A 175 -0.33 -8.67 -0.39
CA ILE A 175 -1.70 -8.81 -0.89
C ILE A 175 -2.64 -9.38 0.21
N THR A 176 -2.14 -10.25 1.09
CA THR A 176 -2.91 -10.74 2.25
C THR A 176 -3.30 -9.56 3.16
N CYS A 177 -2.34 -8.67 3.48
CA CYS A 177 -2.60 -7.47 4.30
C CYS A 177 -3.62 -6.55 3.62
N LEU A 178 -3.50 -6.35 2.31
CA LEU A 178 -4.42 -5.50 1.56
C LEU A 178 -5.85 -6.05 1.58
N HIS A 179 -6.02 -7.36 1.43
CA HIS A 179 -7.34 -8.00 1.55
C HIS A 179 -7.91 -7.84 2.96
N ILE A 180 -7.07 -8.00 4.00
CA ILE A 180 -7.50 -7.78 5.39
C ILE A 180 -7.96 -6.32 5.56
N LEU A 181 -7.22 -5.35 5.00
CA LEU A 181 -7.64 -3.94 5.06
C LEU A 181 -8.98 -3.73 4.35
N CYS A 182 -9.22 -4.37 3.21
CA CYS A 182 -10.52 -4.30 2.52
C CYS A 182 -11.63 -4.84 3.41
N THR A 183 -11.42 -6.01 4.06
CA THR A 183 -12.39 -6.59 4.99
C THR A 183 -12.69 -5.62 6.14
N LEU A 184 -11.64 -5.06 6.76
CA LEU A 184 -11.79 -4.14 7.90
C LEU A 184 -12.51 -2.85 7.49
N ILE A 185 -12.21 -2.31 6.32
CA ILE A 185 -12.88 -1.13 5.77
C ILE A 185 -14.36 -1.42 5.55
N ASP A 186 -14.67 -2.55 4.89
CA ASP A 186 -16.06 -2.93 4.62
C ASP A 186 -16.83 -3.13 5.93
N GLU A 187 -16.26 -3.83 6.90
CA GLU A 187 -16.89 -4.07 8.22
C GLU A 187 -17.16 -2.75 8.96
N ARG A 188 -16.17 -1.84 8.99
CA ARG A 188 -16.28 -0.57 9.72
C ARG A 188 -17.24 0.42 9.06
N MET A 189 -17.33 0.42 7.74
CA MET A 189 -18.15 1.40 7.01
C MET A 189 -19.56 0.90 6.72
N PHE A 190 -19.75 -0.42 6.63
CA PHE A 190 -21.02 -1.01 6.13
C PHE A 190 -21.51 -2.18 6.97
N GLY A 191 -20.71 -2.69 7.90
CA GLY A 191 -21.10 -3.76 8.82
C GLY A 191 -21.95 -3.16 9.95
N GLY A 192 -23.29 -3.22 9.83
CA GLY A 192 -24.19 -2.65 10.80
C GLY A 192 -25.12 -3.64 11.41
#